data_ecb0f7d38de62edcae7feb8542ecd282
#
_entry.id   ecb0f7d38de62edcae7feb8542ecd282
#
_cell.length_a   1.000
_cell.length_b   1.000
_cell.length_c   1.000
_cell.angle_alpha   90.00
_cell.angle_beta   90.00
_cell.angle_gamma   90.00
#
_symmetry.space_group_name_H-M   'P 1'
#
loop_
_entity.id
_entity.type
_entity.pdbx_description
1 polymer ?
#
loop_
_entity_poly.entity_id
_entity_poly.type
_entity_poly.pdbx_seq_one_letter_code
_entity_poly.pdbx_strand_id
1 'polypeptide(L)'
;MYAGMTTLGAPILVALLILAIPPVAAAQSTKIHVSAPSKSLSWFPIHLTREKGFYRAEGLDVDYVIMKPQVAMQALIAGDVGYTTALGSTIRAALRNVPLRVVMTIADKPLFSLIARPGINSVEELRGKLLGISSFGASTDTYARALLRRYKLTPNQDVKILALGGGTNRIAAMESGAIDAALIEAPYNVMLERKGFRKILFAGDLIPSPLAGFGTRLEKIQKQPDEIRRLVRATLRGIQYAKSNERESIRSIMKWTDMDQGLAEGSYEMASSSWSTTGVASAQGLQIAMEEIRAELKLDALPDPSRAFDWSFVQK
;
A
#
# COMPACT_ATOMS: atom_id res chain seq x y z
N MET A 1 30.75 84.92 -47.96
CA MET A 1 29.55 84.35 -48.58
C MET A 1 29.72 82.84 -48.63
N TYR A 2 29.10 82.10 -47.74
CA TYR A 2 28.63 80.72 -47.86
C TYR A 2 27.99 80.32 -46.51
N ALA A 3 26.69 80.10 -46.58
CA ALA A 3 25.89 79.69 -45.40
C ALA A 3 26.05 78.20 -45.19
N GLY A 4 26.33 77.80 -43.95
CA GLY A 4 26.35 76.41 -43.51
C GLY A 4 25.00 76.02 -42.90
N MET A 5 24.33 75.06 -43.51
CA MET A 5 23.08 74.49 -43.06
C MET A 5 23.37 73.39 -42.10
N THR A 6 22.97 73.54 -40.83
CA THR A 6 23.01 72.54 -39.80
C THR A 6 21.72 71.70 -39.83
N THR A 7 21.84 70.39 -40.12
CA THR A 7 20.76 69.41 -40.02
C THR A 7 20.65 68.89 -38.57
N LEU A 8 19.53 69.17 -37.88
CA LEU A 8 19.15 68.54 -36.62
C LEU A 8 18.70 67.10 -36.90
N GLY A 9 19.46 66.14 -36.37
CA GLY A 9 19.03 64.73 -36.28
C GLY A 9 18.13 64.54 -35.08
N ALA A 10 16.92 64.05 -35.30
CA ALA A 10 15.99 63.68 -34.26
C ALA A 10 16.37 62.34 -33.67
N PRO A 11 16.36 62.16 -32.33
CA PRO A 11 16.62 60.86 -31.71
C PRO A 11 15.38 59.97 -31.83
N ILE A 12 15.55 58.78 -32.44
CA ILE A 12 14.56 57.71 -32.45
C ILE A 12 14.54 57.05 -31.04
N LEU A 13 13.48 57.30 -30.29
CA LEU A 13 13.22 56.66 -28.98
C LEU A 13 12.66 55.26 -29.27
N VAL A 14 13.50 54.23 -29.13
CA VAL A 14 13.05 52.82 -29.17
C VAL A 14 12.45 52.48 -27.80
N ALA A 15 11.13 52.50 -27.70
CA ALA A 15 10.41 52.02 -26.49
C ALA A 15 10.48 50.51 -26.43
N LEU A 16 11.32 49.97 -25.55
CA LEU A 16 11.36 48.54 -25.21
C LEU A 16 10.10 48.16 -24.43
N LEU A 17 9.14 47.53 -25.09
CA LEU A 17 7.95 46.97 -24.47
C LEU A 17 8.38 45.70 -23.69
N ILE A 18 8.66 45.80 -22.40
CA ILE A 18 8.88 44.66 -21.52
C ILE A 18 7.52 44.02 -21.29
N LEU A 19 7.22 42.92 -22.02
CA LEU A 19 6.09 42.03 -21.67
C LEU A 19 6.35 41.45 -20.31
N ALA A 20 5.70 41.99 -19.28
CA ALA A 20 5.65 41.37 -17.96
C ALA A 20 4.89 40.05 -18.05
N ILE A 21 5.61 38.93 -18.16
CA ILE A 21 5.05 37.57 -17.99
C ILE A 21 4.61 37.51 -16.55
N PRO A 22 3.30 37.35 -16.24
CA PRO A 22 2.86 37.19 -14.87
C PRO A 22 3.54 35.96 -14.30
N PRO A 23 4.03 36.00 -13.04
CA PRO A 23 4.59 34.81 -12.38
C PRO A 23 3.49 33.75 -12.38
N VAL A 24 3.76 32.59 -12.99
CA VAL A 24 2.91 31.41 -12.85
C VAL A 24 2.86 31.12 -11.35
N ALA A 25 1.74 31.48 -10.72
CA ALA A 25 1.51 31.16 -9.32
C ALA A 25 1.69 29.65 -9.19
N ALA A 26 2.72 29.22 -8.49
CA ALA A 26 2.93 27.81 -8.19
C ALA A 26 1.67 27.33 -7.46
N ALA A 27 0.82 26.59 -8.15
CA ALA A 27 -0.40 26.06 -7.56
C ALA A 27 -0.01 25.28 -6.30
N GLN A 28 -0.57 25.69 -5.16
CA GLN A 28 -0.26 25.09 -3.87
C GLN A 28 -0.61 23.60 -3.93
N SER A 29 0.37 22.73 -3.74
CA SER A 29 0.16 21.28 -3.83
C SER A 29 -0.82 20.82 -2.75
N THR A 30 -1.77 19.97 -3.14
CA THR A 30 -2.74 19.39 -2.21
C THR A 30 -2.04 18.38 -1.31
N LYS A 31 -2.03 18.64 0.01
CA LYS A 31 -1.41 17.73 0.98
C LYS A 31 -2.30 16.54 1.24
N ILE A 32 -1.73 15.34 1.13
CA ILE A 32 -2.42 14.06 1.30
C ILE A 32 -1.68 13.20 2.32
N HIS A 33 -2.40 12.73 3.33
CA HIS A 33 -1.88 11.76 4.30
C HIS A 33 -2.46 10.37 4.01
N VAL A 34 -1.56 9.40 3.85
CA VAL A 34 -1.88 7.98 3.66
C VAL A 34 -1.41 7.19 4.86
N SER A 35 -2.27 6.44 5.51
CA SER A 35 -1.87 5.54 6.60
C SER A 35 -1.42 4.18 6.07
N ALA A 36 -0.38 3.61 6.68
CA ALA A 36 0.12 2.28 6.38
C ALA A 36 0.49 1.53 7.68
N PRO A 37 0.31 0.19 7.76
CA PRO A 37 0.56 -0.57 8.99
C PRO A 37 2.05 -0.77 9.31
N SER A 38 2.90 -0.79 8.30
CA SER A 38 4.35 -0.96 8.38
C SER A 38 5.00 -0.54 7.07
N LYS A 39 6.32 -0.42 7.01
CA LYS A 39 7.04 -0.40 5.72
C LYS A 39 6.93 -1.79 5.10
N SER A 40 6.23 -1.90 3.96
CA SER A 40 6.02 -3.17 3.26
C SER A 40 6.07 -2.96 1.76
N LEU A 41 6.66 -3.91 1.05
CA LEU A 41 6.77 -3.85 -0.41
C LEU A 41 5.41 -3.97 -1.11
N SER A 42 4.35 -4.39 -0.42
CA SER A 42 2.99 -4.40 -0.97
C SER A 42 2.49 -3.02 -1.38
N TRP A 43 2.97 -1.95 -0.73
CA TRP A 43 2.64 -0.57 -1.06
C TRP A 43 3.88 0.30 -1.41
N PHE A 44 5.04 -0.33 -1.62
CA PHE A 44 6.26 0.33 -2.07
C PHE A 44 6.05 1.23 -3.29
N PRO A 45 5.17 0.91 -4.26
CA PRO A 45 4.88 1.82 -5.37
C PRO A 45 4.45 3.23 -4.93
N ILE A 46 3.79 3.39 -3.77
CA ILE A 46 3.45 4.73 -3.23
C ILE A 46 4.73 5.49 -2.87
N HIS A 47 5.66 4.83 -2.18
CA HIS A 47 6.96 5.42 -1.83
C HIS A 47 7.74 5.83 -3.08
N LEU A 48 7.86 4.94 -4.06
CA LEU A 48 8.58 5.20 -5.31
C LEU A 48 7.93 6.31 -6.13
N THR A 49 6.60 6.35 -6.20
CA THR A 49 5.84 7.43 -6.86
C THR A 49 6.16 8.79 -6.25
N ARG A 50 6.26 8.85 -4.92
CA ARG A 50 6.66 10.06 -4.19
C ARG A 50 8.12 10.42 -4.48
N GLU A 51 9.04 9.47 -4.38
CA GLU A 51 10.48 9.65 -4.63
C GLU A 51 10.74 10.17 -6.04
N LYS A 52 10.07 9.61 -7.04
CA LYS A 52 10.20 10.00 -8.46
C LYS A 52 9.43 11.28 -8.82
N GLY A 53 8.74 11.89 -7.87
CA GLY A 53 8.04 13.15 -8.07
C GLY A 53 6.74 13.05 -8.87
N PHE A 54 6.21 11.84 -9.15
CA PHE A 54 5.00 11.69 -9.95
C PHE A 54 3.77 12.28 -9.26
N TYR A 55 3.69 12.26 -7.93
CA TYR A 55 2.63 12.98 -7.20
C TYR A 55 2.74 14.48 -7.36
N ARG A 56 3.95 15.04 -7.27
CA ARG A 56 4.17 16.48 -7.44
C ARG A 56 3.79 16.95 -8.86
N ALA A 57 4.05 16.12 -9.88
CA ALA A 57 3.63 16.40 -11.25
C ALA A 57 2.11 16.49 -11.40
N GLU A 58 1.34 15.85 -10.49
CA GLU A 58 -0.12 15.94 -10.40
C GLU A 58 -0.60 17.00 -9.39
N GLY A 59 0.30 17.86 -8.90
CA GLY A 59 -0.03 18.87 -7.89
C GLY A 59 -0.39 18.29 -6.52
N LEU A 60 0.14 17.11 -6.18
CA LEU A 60 -0.11 16.43 -4.91
C LEU A 60 1.18 16.34 -4.08
N ASP A 61 1.05 16.62 -2.78
CA ASP A 61 2.10 16.37 -1.77
C ASP A 61 1.64 15.19 -0.90
N VAL A 62 2.10 13.99 -1.25
CA VAL A 62 1.67 12.76 -0.59
C VAL A 62 2.69 12.37 0.48
N ASP A 63 2.21 12.28 1.72
CA ASP A 63 2.97 11.75 2.85
C ASP A 63 2.30 10.50 3.41
N TYR A 64 3.08 9.60 4.06
CA TYR A 64 2.53 8.42 4.68
C TYR A 64 2.90 8.32 6.15
N VAL A 65 1.94 7.86 6.95
CA VAL A 65 2.07 7.72 8.40
C VAL A 65 1.92 6.25 8.78
N ILE A 66 2.93 5.73 9.49
CA ILE A 66 2.88 4.35 9.98
C ILE A 66 2.06 4.31 11.26
N MET A 67 0.98 3.53 11.27
CA MET A 67 0.11 3.36 12.43
C MET A 67 -0.59 1.99 12.42
N LYS A 68 -0.93 1.49 13.60
CA LYS A 68 -1.67 0.21 13.73
C LYS A 68 -2.97 0.24 12.93
N PRO A 69 -3.40 -0.87 12.30
CA PRO A 69 -4.61 -0.90 11.46
C PRO A 69 -5.89 -0.37 12.13
N GLN A 70 -6.09 -0.63 13.42
CA GLN A 70 -7.25 -0.09 14.14
C GLN A 70 -7.20 1.44 14.24
N VAL A 71 -6.02 2.00 14.58
CA VAL A 71 -5.82 3.45 14.67
C VAL A 71 -5.98 4.08 13.27
N ALA A 72 -5.44 3.43 12.23
CA ALA A 72 -5.59 3.86 10.86
C ALA A 72 -7.07 3.94 10.41
N MET A 73 -7.89 2.97 10.82
CA MET A 73 -9.31 2.97 10.50
C MET A 73 -10.06 4.09 11.24
N GLN A 74 -9.74 4.34 12.51
CA GLN A 74 -10.32 5.45 13.28
C GLN A 74 -9.93 6.80 12.67
N ALA A 75 -8.64 7.01 12.36
CA ALA A 75 -8.13 8.22 11.72
C ALA A 75 -8.75 8.43 10.32
N LEU A 76 -8.97 7.35 9.55
CA LEU A 76 -9.63 7.44 8.26
C LEU A 76 -11.09 7.87 8.40
N ILE A 77 -11.82 7.29 9.34
CA ILE A 77 -13.25 7.62 9.60
C ILE A 77 -13.38 9.06 10.12
N ALA A 78 -12.48 9.48 11.03
CA ALA A 78 -12.44 10.83 11.57
C ALA A 78 -12.03 11.88 10.53
N GLY A 79 -11.29 11.51 9.49
CA GLY A 79 -10.78 12.42 8.48
C GLY A 79 -9.36 12.92 8.67
N ASP A 80 -8.68 12.46 9.72
CA ASP A 80 -7.29 12.83 10.02
C ASP A 80 -6.31 12.34 8.96
N VAL A 81 -6.64 11.22 8.29
CA VAL A 81 -5.98 10.76 7.08
C VAL A 81 -6.98 10.67 5.92
N GLY A 82 -6.50 10.98 4.71
CA GLY A 82 -7.33 10.90 3.50
C GLY A 82 -7.52 9.48 3.01
N TYR A 83 -6.48 8.64 3.19
CA TYR A 83 -6.41 7.30 2.64
C TYR A 83 -5.72 6.33 3.59
N THR A 84 -6.01 5.03 3.39
CA THR A 84 -5.30 3.94 4.07
C THR A 84 -4.86 2.89 3.07
N THR A 85 -3.71 2.25 3.33
CA THR A 85 -3.27 1.09 2.55
C THR A 85 -3.86 -0.23 3.05
N ALA A 86 -4.56 -0.24 4.18
CA ALA A 86 -5.09 -1.43 4.85
C ALA A 86 -6.41 -1.91 4.21
N LEU A 87 -6.34 -2.50 3.00
CA LEU A 87 -7.54 -2.88 2.24
C LEU A 87 -8.41 -3.89 2.96
N GLY A 88 -7.85 -4.92 3.59
CA GLY A 88 -8.63 -5.91 4.31
C GLY A 88 -9.54 -5.30 5.38
N SER A 89 -9.04 -4.32 6.15
CA SER A 89 -9.83 -3.59 7.15
C SER A 89 -10.89 -2.71 6.49
N THR A 90 -10.54 -2.03 5.40
CA THR A 90 -11.46 -1.17 4.64
C THR A 90 -12.62 -1.98 4.07
N ILE A 91 -12.35 -3.12 3.42
CA ILE A 91 -13.36 -3.99 2.82
C ILE A 91 -14.34 -4.49 3.89
N ARG A 92 -13.82 -4.97 5.03
CA ARG A 92 -14.70 -5.43 6.13
C ARG A 92 -15.56 -4.33 6.70
N ALA A 93 -15.00 -3.14 6.90
CA ALA A 93 -15.75 -2.00 7.40
C ALA A 93 -16.86 -1.60 6.40
N ALA A 94 -16.55 -1.55 5.11
CA ALA A 94 -17.52 -1.24 4.07
C ALA A 94 -18.66 -2.26 4.01
N LEU A 95 -18.35 -3.56 4.12
CA LEU A 95 -19.36 -4.63 4.14
C LEU A 95 -20.22 -4.61 5.41
N ARG A 96 -19.75 -3.99 6.49
CA ARG A 96 -20.51 -3.67 7.71
C ARG A 96 -21.22 -2.30 7.64
N ASN A 97 -21.40 -1.76 6.45
CA ASN A 97 -22.06 -0.48 6.16
C ASN A 97 -21.32 0.77 6.68
N VAL A 98 -20.04 0.68 7.02
CA VAL A 98 -19.23 1.88 7.24
C VAL A 98 -19.02 2.57 5.87
N PRO A 99 -19.18 3.90 5.74
CA PRO A 99 -19.15 4.61 4.45
C PRO A 99 -17.70 4.74 3.90
N LEU A 100 -17.08 3.62 3.60
CA LEU A 100 -15.73 3.49 3.06
C LEU A 100 -15.77 2.75 1.73
N ARG A 101 -14.79 3.01 0.87
CA ARG A 101 -14.55 2.26 -0.39
C ARG A 101 -13.06 2.11 -0.65
N VAL A 102 -12.72 1.03 -1.31
CA VAL A 102 -11.43 0.85 -1.97
C VAL A 102 -11.54 1.45 -3.37
N VAL A 103 -10.67 2.40 -3.69
CA VAL A 103 -10.66 3.10 -4.99
C VAL A 103 -9.50 2.66 -5.89
N MET A 104 -8.56 1.92 -5.36
CA MET A 104 -7.43 1.34 -6.10
C MET A 104 -6.84 0.15 -5.36
N THR A 105 -6.48 -0.91 -6.09
CA THR A 105 -5.63 -2.00 -5.61
C THR A 105 -4.20 -1.82 -6.14
N ILE A 106 -3.21 -1.81 -5.26
CA ILE A 106 -1.78 -1.74 -5.61
C ILE A 106 -1.17 -3.13 -5.61
N ALA A 107 -1.41 -3.92 -4.55
CA ALA A 107 -0.99 -5.31 -4.46
C ALA A 107 -2.20 -6.24 -4.42
N ASP A 108 -2.27 -7.14 -5.40
CA ASP A 108 -3.38 -8.10 -5.60
C ASP A 108 -3.05 -9.51 -5.10
N LYS A 109 -1.88 -9.66 -4.49
CA LYS A 109 -1.47 -10.90 -3.82
C LYS A 109 -0.88 -10.55 -2.46
N PRO A 110 -1.17 -11.36 -1.42
CA PRO A 110 -0.53 -11.17 -0.12
C PRO A 110 0.97 -11.44 -0.22
N LEU A 111 1.77 -10.54 0.31
CA LEU A 111 3.23 -10.70 0.44
C LEU A 111 3.61 -11.22 1.83
N PHE A 112 2.75 -12.01 2.44
CA PHE A 112 3.02 -12.64 3.74
C PHE A 112 3.60 -14.02 3.56
N SER A 113 4.64 -14.31 4.34
CA SER A 113 5.09 -15.67 4.61
C SER A 113 4.70 -16.06 6.04
N LEU A 114 4.31 -17.30 6.24
CA LEU A 114 4.27 -17.89 7.56
C LEU A 114 5.70 -18.23 7.94
N ILE A 115 6.24 -17.48 8.88
CA ILE A 115 7.58 -17.69 9.43
C ILE A 115 7.43 -18.30 10.83
N ALA A 116 8.23 -19.32 11.13
CA ALA A 116 8.23 -20.00 12.41
C ALA A 116 9.65 -20.09 12.99
N ARG A 117 9.74 -20.36 14.29
CA ARG A 117 10.99 -20.64 14.99
C ARG A 117 11.62 -21.94 14.47
N PRO A 118 12.95 -22.09 14.55
CA PRO A 118 13.61 -23.36 14.27
C PRO A 118 12.92 -24.51 15.02
N GLY A 119 12.78 -25.65 14.34
CA GLY A 119 12.10 -26.83 14.89
C GLY A 119 10.62 -26.95 14.55
N ILE A 120 10.00 -25.90 13.97
CA ILE A 120 8.64 -25.95 13.42
C ILE A 120 8.77 -25.96 11.89
N ASN A 121 8.30 -27.03 11.23
CA ASN A 121 8.53 -27.29 9.82
C ASN A 121 7.26 -27.33 8.99
N SER A 122 6.10 -27.39 9.62
CA SER A 122 4.80 -27.44 8.95
C SER A 122 3.76 -26.59 9.67
N VAL A 123 2.62 -26.36 9.01
CA VAL A 123 1.49 -25.64 9.63
C VAL A 123 0.85 -26.46 10.74
N GLU A 124 0.82 -27.78 10.58
CA GLU A 124 0.24 -28.72 11.55
C GLU A 124 0.99 -28.70 12.88
N GLU A 125 2.30 -28.46 12.85
CA GLU A 125 3.15 -28.34 14.05
C GLU A 125 2.88 -27.05 14.86
N LEU A 126 2.04 -26.15 14.35
CA LEU A 126 1.58 -24.99 15.11
C LEU A 126 0.54 -25.36 16.18
N ARG A 127 0.06 -26.60 16.26
CA ARG A 127 -0.86 -27.03 17.31
C ARG A 127 -0.27 -26.76 18.71
N GLY A 128 -1.02 -26.05 19.55
CA GLY A 128 -0.58 -25.61 20.88
C GLY A 128 0.38 -24.42 20.89
N LYS A 129 0.65 -23.80 19.74
CA LYS A 129 1.61 -22.70 19.58
C LYS A 129 0.93 -21.33 19.49
N LEU A 130 1.77 -20.27 19.56
CA LEU A 130 1.38 -18.87 19.50
C LEU A 130 1.69 -18.29 18.11
N LEU A 131 0.66 -17.81 17.41
CA LEU A 131 0.77 -17.20 16.08
C LEU A 131 0.54 -15.68 16.15
N GLY A 132 1.54 -14.90 15.77
CA GLY A 132 1.48 -13.44 15.74
C GLY A 132 0.81 -12.88 14.47
N ILE A 133 -0.11 -11.93 14.65
CA ILE A 133 -0.75 -11.14 13.60
C ILE A 133 -0.62 -9.64 13.88
N SER A 134 -0.98 -8.77 12.91
CA SER A 134 -0.97 -7.33 13.15
C SER A 134 -2.11 -6.88 14.06
N SER A 135 -3.33 -7.24 13.74
CA SER A 135 -4.54 -6.98 14.54
C SER A 135 -5.70 -7.84 14.07
N PHE A 136 -6.63 -8.09 15.00
CA PHE A 136 -7.86 -8.79 14.65
C PHE A 136 -8.66 -8.01 13.61
N GLY A 137 -9.20 -8.72 12.61
CA GLY A 137 -9.93 -8.13 11.49
C GLY A 137 -9.04 -7.45 10.42
N ALA A 138 -7.71 -7.47 10.54
CA ALA A 138 -6.80 -7.06 9.49
C ALA A 138 -6.46 -8.22 8.53
N SER A 139 -5.78 -7.93 7.42
CA SER A 139 -5.40 -8.95 6.43
C SER A 139 -4.62 -10.11 7.06
N THR A 140 -3.68 -9.84 7.98
CA THR A 140 -2.93 -10.92 8.66
C THR A 140 -3.81 -11.84 9.48
N ASP A 141 -4.88 -11.35 10.10
CA ASP A 141 -5.84 -12.20 10.83
C ASP A 141 -6.63 -13.10 9.86
N THR A 142 -7.08 -12.52 8.76
CA THR A 142 -7.79 -13.28 7.72
C THR A 142 -6.94 -14.41 7.17
N TYR A 143 -5.72 -14.09 6.76
CA TYR A 143 -4.81 -15.09 6.21
C TYR A 143 -4.40 -16.13 7.25
N ALA A 144 -4.16 -15.75 8.51
CA ALA A 144 -3.87 -16.70 9.59
C ALA A 144 -5.02 -17.68 9.76
N ARG A 145 -6.26 -17.20 9.85
CA ARG A 145 -7.43 -18.04 10.03
C ARG A 145 -7.72 -18.94 8.82
N ALA A 146 -7.62 -18.38 7.60
CA ALA A 146 -7.80 -19.14 6.37
C ALA A 146 -6.77 -20.24 6.24
N LEU A 147 -5.50 -19.93 6.55
CA LEU A 147 -4.40 -20.86 6.54
C LEU A 147 -4.62 -21.99 7.57
N LEU A 148 -4.91 -21.66 8.83
CA LEU A 148 -5.15 -22.66 9.87
C LEU A 148 -6.32 -23.59 9.49
N ARG A 149 -7.45 -23.05 9.00
CA ARG A 149 -8.59 -23.87 8.54
C ARG A 149 -8.22 -24.82 7.40
N ARG A 150 -7.41 -24.34 6.42
CA ARG A 150 -6.94 -25.17 5.31
C ARG A 150 -6.15 -26.39 5.77
N TYR A 151 -5.42 -26.25 6.87
CA TYR A 151 -4.64 -27.32 7.51
C TYR A 151 -5.38 -27.97 8.69
N LYS A 152 -6.72 -27.85 8.74
CA LYS A 152 -7.59 -28.48 9.75
C LYS A 152 -7.23 -28.12 11.20
N LEU A 153 -6.71 -26.90 11.40
CA LEU A 153 -6.45 -26.31 12.70
C LEU A 153 -7.52 -25.27 13.02
N THR A 154 -8.09 -25.33 14.23
CA THR A 154 -9.11 -24.39 14.68
C THR A 154 -8.45 -23.17 15.31
N PRO A 155 -8.64 -21.95 14.72
CA PRO A 155 -8.10 -20.71 15.30
C PRO A 155 -8.57 -20.49 16.75
N ASN A 156 -7.65 -20.11 17.63
CA ASN A 156 -7.83 -19.89 19.08
C ASN A 156 -8.17 -21.14 19.93
N GLN A 157 -8.34 -22.32 19.32
CA GLN A 157 -8.42 -23.60 20.01
C GLN A 157 -7.11 -24.37 19.84
N ASP A 158 -6.76 -24.71 18.60
CA ASP A 158 -5.53 -25.43 18.30
C ASP A 158 -4.31 -24.52 18.25
N VAL A 159 -4.47 -23.28 17.80
CA VAL A 159 -3.40 -22.28 17.67
C VAL A 159 -3.89 -20.95 18.23
N LYS A 160 -3.21 -20.42 19.26
CA LYS A 160 -3.58 -19.14 19.86
C LYS A 160 -3.06 -18.00 19.00
N ILE A 161 -3.95 -17.10 18.58
CA ILE A 161 -3.62 -15.93 17.76
C ILE A 161 -3.44 -14.70 18.65
N LEU A 162 -2.32 -13.97 18.46
CA LEU A 162 -1.97 -12.78 19.22
C LEU A 162 -1.82 -11.56 18.29
N ALA A 163 -2.49 -10.47 18.63
CA ALA A 163 -2.39 -9.20 17.92
C ALA A 163 -1.23 -8.36 18.47
N LEU A 164 -0.15 -8.19 17.69
CA LEU A 164 1.11 -7.58 18.13
C LEU A 164 1.45 -6.26 17.40
N GLY A 165 0.64 -5.85 16.43
CA GLY A 165 0.88 -4.64 15.65
C GLY A 165 1.69 -4.86 14.37
N GLY A 166 2.52 -3.89 13.99
CA GLY A 166 3.29 -3.90 12.75
C GLY A 166 4.32 -5.02 12.65
N GLY A 167 4.92 -5.20 11.46
CA GLY A 167 5.91 -6.24 11.17
C GLY A 167 7.08 -6.24 12.15
N THR A 168 7.61 -5.08 12.48
CA THR A 168 8.74 -4.92 13.44
C THR A 168 8.43 -5.48 14.82
N ASN A 169 7.21 -5.28 15.33
CA ASN A 169 6.81 -5.82 16.63
C ASN A 169 6.70 -7.35 16.61
N ARG A 170 6.18 -7.91 15.50
CA ARG A 170 6.09 -9.37 15.32
C ARG A 170 7.47 -10.00 15.20
N ILE A 171 8.41 -9.32 14.50
CA ILE A 171 9.81 -9.74 14.44
C ILE A 171 10.43 -9.77 15.83
N ALA A 172 10.32 -8.70 16.60
CA ALA A 172 10.84 -8.61 17.95
C ALA A 172 10.26 -9.72 18.87
N ALA A 173 8.95 -10.00 18.75
CA ALA A 173 8.29 -11.08 19.49
C ALA A 173 8.80 -12.48 19.08
N MET A 174 9.12 -12.69 17.81
CA MET A 174 9.73 -13.94 17.34
C MET A 174 11.17 -14.10 17.84
N GLU A 175 11.98 -13.04 17.73
CA GLU A 175 13.38 -13.04 18.19
C GLU A 175 13.51 -13.25 19.70
N SER A 176 12.61 -12.67 20.50
CA SER A 176 12.56 -12.88 21.95
C SER A 176 11.97 -14.23 22.36
N GLY A 177 11.36 -14.98 21.43
CA GLY A 177 10.66 -16.22 21.73
C GLY A 177 9.28 -16.03 22.37
N ALA A 178 8.74 -14.81 22.39
CA ALA A 178 7.40 -14.53 22.91
C ALA A 178 6.28 -15.16 22.06
N ILE A 179 6.54 -15.48 20.80
CA ILE A 179 5.66 -16.20 19.89
C ILE A 179 6.43 -17.26 19.11
N ASP A 180 5.73 -18.29 18.63
CA ASP A 180 6.34 -19.42 17.91
C ASP A 180 6.36 -19.21 16.40
N ALA A 181 5.37 -18.50 15.86
CA ALA A 181 5.24 -18.18 14.44
C ALA A 181 4.55 -16.85 14.21
N ALA A 182 4.71 -16.27 13.02
CA ALA A 182 3.99 -15.07 12.60
C ALA A 182 3.77 -15.03 11.10
N LEU A 183 2.72 -14.33 10.67
CA LEU A 183 2.62 -13.86 9.28
C LEU A 183 3.48 -12.60 9.14
N ILE A 184 4.53 -12.70 8.34
CA ILE A 184 5.53 -11.64 8.13
C ILE A 184 5.54 -11.25 6.66
N GLU A 185 5.43 -9.97 6.42
CA GLU A 185 5.49 -9.39 5.07
C GLU A 185 6.92 -9.23 4.54
N ALA A 186 7.06 -9.26 3.22
CA ALA A 186 8.30 -8.83 2.58
C ALA A 186 8.56 -7.32 2.86
N PRO A 187 9.79 -6.94 3.18
CA PRO A 187 11.04 -7.69 3.11
C PRO A 187 11.40 -8.49 4.38
N TYR A 188 10.68 -8.32 5.46
CA TYR A 188 11.04 -8.82 6.79
C TYR A 188 11.08 -10.35 6.90
N ASN A 189 10.29 -11.06 6.09
CA ASN A 189 10.35 -12.53 6.01
C ASN A 189 11.74 -13.01 5.60
N VAL A 190 12.35 -12.40 4.56
CA VAL A 190 13.70 -12.78 4.09
C VAL A 190 14.76 -12.46 5.15
N MET A 191 14.59 -11.35 5.89
CA MET A 191 15.49 -11.01 7.01
C MET A 191 15.46 -12.08 8.12
N LEU A 192 14.27 -12.58 8.47
CA LEU A 192 14.13 -13.63 9.47
C LEU A 192 14.69 -14.98 8.98
N GLU A 193 14.49 -15.33 7.71
CA GLU A 193 15.06 -16.54 7.12
C GLU A 193 16.61 -16.54 7.24
N ARG A 194 17.26 -15.40 6.98
CA ARG A 194 18.72 -15.25 7.18
C ARG A 194 19.15 -15.37 8.64
N LYS A 195 18.27 -15.09 9.60
CA LYS A 195 18.52 -15.26 11.05
C LYS A 195 18.22 -16.68 11.53
N GLY A 196 17.93 -17.61 10.62
CA GLY A 196 17.68 -19.02 10.93
C GLY A 196 16.23 -19.36 11.23
N PHE A 197 15.29 -18.41 11.13
CA PHE A 197 13.86 -18.71 11.19
C PHE A 197 13.42 -19.45 9.94
N ARG A 198 12.37 -20.25 10.05
CA ARG A 198 11.91 -21.10 8.95
C ARG A 198 10.70 -20.49 8.24
N LYS A 199 10.81 -20.31 6.93
CA LYS A 199 9.63 -20.07 6.09
C LYS A 199 8.89 -21.39 5.89
N ILE A 200 7.70 -21.49 6.44
CA ILE A 200 6.82 -22.65 6.29
C ILE A 200 6.13 -22.62 4.93
N LEU A 201 5.60 -21.45 4.55
CA LEU A 201 4.94 -21.25 3.27
C LEU A 201 4.83 -19.77 2.92
N PHE A 202 4.49 -19.49 1.66
CA PHE A 202 4.14 -18.17 1.18
C PHE A 202 2.62 -18.08 0.94
N ALA A 203 1.96 -17.17 1.63
CA ALA A 203 0.49 -17.04 1.58
C ALA A 203 -0.02 -16.62 0.19
N GLY A 204 0.80 -15.88 -0.56
CA GLY A 204 0.45 -15.43 -1.91
C GLY A 204 0.20 -16.54 -2.91
N ASP A 205 0.80 -17.72 -2.71
CA ASP A 205 0.59 -18.88 -3.57
C ASP A 205 -0.72 -19.62 -3.27
N LEU A 206 -1.27 -19.41 -2.08
CA LEU A 206 -2.43 -20.16 -1.60
C LEU A 206 -3.72 -19.35 -1.63
N ILE A 207 -3.64 -18.06 -1.37
CA ILE A 207 -4.82 -17.22 -1.14
C ILE A 207 -4.58 -15.85 -1.81
N PRO A 208 -4.65 -15.75 -3.16
CA PRO A 208 -4.61 -14.44 -3.81
C PRO A 208 -5.79 -13.60 -3.31
N SER A 209 -5.52 -12.35 -2.96
CA SER A 209 -6.58 -11.38 -2.64
C SER A 209 -6.02 -9.96 -2.55
N PRO A 210 -6.87 -8.92 -2.71
CA PRO A 210 -6.44 -7.53 -2.60
C PRO A 210 -5.82 -7.25 -1.22
N LEU A 211 -4.54 -6.87 -1.20
CA LEU A 211 -3.79 -6.67 0.04
C LEU A 211 -3.60 -5.20 0.39
N ALA A 212 -3.07 -4.43 -0.58
CA ALA A 212 -2.73 -3.03 -0.39
C ALA A 212 -3.23 -2.17 -1.54
N GLY A 213 -3.55 -0.92 -1.26
CA GLY A 213 -4.08 0.02 -2.24
C GLY A 213 -4.55 1.30 -1.56
N PHE A 214 -5.63 1.89 -2.05
CA PHE A 214 -6.23 3.06 -1.41
C PHE A 214 -7.66 2.77 -0.98
N GLY A 215 -7.87 2.72 0.34
CA GLY A 215 -9.17 2.84 0.98
C GLY A 215 -9.44 4.28 1.39
N THR A 216 -10.66 4.78 1.16
CA THR A 216 -11.06 6.15 1.52
C THR A 216 -12.54 6.24 1.91
N ARG A 217 -12.96 7.41 2.43
CA ARG A 217 -14.35 7.69 2.79
C ARG A 217 -15.21 7.94 1.55
N LEU A 218 -16.46 7.52 1.61
CA LEU A 218 -17.45 7.79 0.56
C LEU A 218 -17.68 9.30 0.39
N GLU A 219 -17.66 10.07 1.49
CA GLU A 219 -17.72 11.53 1.45
C GLU A 219 -16.58 12.14 0.60
N LYS A 220 -15.35 11.63 0.74
CA LYS A 220 -14.21 12.11 -0.03
C LYS A 220 -14.37 11.77 -1.53
N ILE A 221 -14.91 10.60 -1.85
CA ILE A 221 -15.25 10.22 -3.23
C ILE A 221 -16.21 11.22 -3.85
N GLN A 222 -17.21 11.66 -3.12
CA GLN A 222 -18.22 12.61 -3.59
C GLN A 222 -17.68 14.04 -3.70
N LYS A 223 -16.91 14.50 -2.69
CA LYS A 223 -16.47 15.89 -2.61
C LYS A 223 -15.15 16.18 -3.34
N GLN A 224 -14.29 15.19 -3.52
CA GLN A 224 -12.93 15.37 -4.04
C GLN A 224 -12.55 14.31 -5.10
N PRO A 225 -13.41 14.01 -6.09
CA PRO A 225 -13.14 12.95 -7.07
C PRO A 225 -11.88 13.23 -7.91
N ASP A 226 -11.56 14.49 -8.19
CA ASP A 226 -10.39 14.86 -8.99
C ASP A 226 -9.07 14.64 -8.25
N GLU A 227 -9.05 14.84 -6.93
CA GLU A 227 -7.89 14.47 -6.11
C GLU A 227 -7.63 12.96 -6.22
N ILE A 228 -8.67 12.14 -6.11
CA ILE A 228 -8.56 10.67 -6.21
C ILE A 228 -8.06 10.26 -7.58
N ARG A 229 -8.60 10.85 -8.68
CA ARG A 229 -8.13 10.57 -10.06
C ARG A 229 -6.65 10.88 -10.23
N ARG A 230 -6.19 12.03 -9.73
CA ARG A 230 -4.77 12.43 -9.78
C ARG A 230 -3.89 11.48 -8.97
N LEU A 231 -4.32 11.11 -7.76
CA LEU A 231 -3.61 10.17 -6.89
C LEU A 231 -3.47 8.80 -7.55
N VAL A 232 -4.56 8.25 -8.08
CA VAL A 232 -4.61 6.96 -8.78
C VAL A 232 -3.71 6.97 -10.01
N ARG A 233 -3.85 8.00 -10.88
CA ARG A 233 -3.05 8.13 -12.09
C ARG A 233 -1.54 8.19 -11.80
N ALA A 234 -1.14 9.01 -10.83
CA ALA A 234 0.27 9.09 -10.41
C ALA A 234 0.77 7.74 -9.89
N THR A 235 -0.05 7.04 -9.09
CA THR A 235 0.34 5.74 -8.51
C THR A 235 0.44 4.65 -9.57
N LEU A 236 -0.46 4.60 -10.55
CA LEU A 236 -0.36 3.69 -11.70
C LEU A 236 0.94 3.92 -12.49
N ARG A 237 1.28 5.19 -12.73
CA ARG A 237 2.56 5.54 -13.35
C ARG A 237 3.75 5.07 -12.52
N GLY A 238 3.67 5.19 -11.19
CA GLY A 238 4.69 4.69 -10.27
C GLY A 238 4.82 3.17 -10.28
N ILE A 239 3.72 2.43 -10.36
CA ILE A 239 3.72 0.97 -10.50
C ILE A 239 4.37 0.55 -11.82
N GLN A 240 3.99 1.20 -12.93
CA GLN A 240 4.59 0.93 -14.22
C GLN A 240 6.10 1.20 -14.20
N TYR A 241 6.50 2.34 -13.63
CA TYR A 241 7.91 2.68 -13.46
C TYR A 241 8.65 1.64 -12.62
N ALA A 242 8.07 1.21 -11.49
CA ALA A 242 8.64 0.20 -10.62
C ALA A 242 8.93 -1.11 -11.34
N LYS A 243 8.03 -1.54 -12.21
CA LYS A 243 8.17 -2.80 -13.00
C LYS A 243 9.13 -2.66 -14.19
N SER A 244 9.19 -1.48 -14.82
CA SER A 244 10.04 -1.26 -16.01
C SER A 244 11.46 -0.83 -15.66
N ASN A 245 11.74 -0.41 -14.41
CA ASN A 245 13.03 0.10 -13.97
C ASN A 245 13.52 -0.66 -12.74
N GLU A 246 13.71 -1.97 -12.90
CA GLU A 246 14.08 -2.91 -11.83
C GLU A 246 15.27 -2.43 -11.00
N ARG A 247 16.40 -2.14 -11.65
CA ARG A 247 17.65 -1.72 -10.95
C ARG A 247 17.44 -0.47 -10.07
N GLU A 248 16.66 0.50 -10.54
CA GLU A 248 16.36 1.70 -9.77
C GLU A 248 15.39 1.41 -8.63
N SER A 249 14.42 0.55 -8.85
CA SER A 249 13.47 0.11 -7.84
C SER A 249 14.17 -0.65 -6.73
N ILE A 250 15.10 -1.54 -7.05
CA ILE A 250 15.93 -2.25 -6.07
C ILE A 250 16.77 -1.25 -5.25
N ARG A 251 17.42 -0.27 -5.89
CA ARG A 251 18.15 0.79 -5.16
C ARG A 251 17.26 1.60 -4.22
N SER A 252 16.05 1.93 -4.66
CA SER A 252 15.07 2.63 -3.83
C SER A 252 14.61 1.76 -2.65
N ILE A 253 14.39 0.46 -2.86
CA ILE A 253 14.07 -0.50 -1.79
C ILE A 253 15.19 -0.54 -0.77
N MET A 254 16.44 -0.72 -1.20
CA MET A 254 17.61 -0.73 -0.30
C MET A 254 17.65 0.51 0.60
N LYS A 255 17.53 1.69 -0.01
CA LYS A 255 17.53 2.97 0.72
C LYS A 255 16.35 3.11 1.67
N TRP A 256 15.16 2.65 1.25
CA TRP A 256 13.94 2.81 2.03
C TRP A 256 13.86 1.84 3.21
N THR A 257 14.41 0.64 3.06
CA THR A 257 14.30 -0.45 4.04
C THR A 257 15.59 -0.75 4.79
N ASP A 258 16.69 -0.10 4.40
CA ASP A 258 18.04 -0.35 4.93
C ASP A 258 18.51 -1.80 4.73
N MET A 259 18.21 -2.36 3.54
CA MET A 259 18.58 -3.74 3.18
C MET A 259 19.79 -3.77 2.27
N ASP A 260 20.55 -4.89 2.35
CA ASP A 260 21.57 -5.21 1.36
C ASP A 260 20.96 -5.55 -0.02
N GLN A 261 21.80 -5.55 -1.05
CA GLN A 261 21.38 -5.74 -2.44
C GLN A 261 20.68 -7.10 -2.65
N GLY A 262 21.23 -8.19 -2.15
CA GLY A 262 20.67 -9.52 -2.40
C GLY A 262 19.30 -9.73 -1.72
N LEU A 263 19.07 -9.07 -0.56
CA LEU A 263 17.75 -9.05 0.07
C LEU A 263 16.78 -8.22 -0.73
N ALA A 264 17.21 -7.07 -1.23
CA ALA A 264 16.37 -6.18 -2.00
C ALA A 264 15.95 -6.79 -3.35
N GLU A 265 16.87 -7.50 -4.03
CA GLU A 265 16.60 -8.21 -5.29
C GLU A 265 15.54 -9.29 -5.11
N GLY A 266 15.73 -10.23 -4.18
CA GLY A 266 14.75 -11.29 -3.92
C GLY A 266 13.40 -10.76 -3.42
N SER A 267 13.41 -9.68 -2.65
CA SER A 267 12.20 -9.01 -2.19
C SER A 267 11.47 -8.27 -3.31
N TYR A 268 12.19 -7.65 -4.23
CA TYR A 268 11.64 -7.00 -5.42
C TYR A 268 10.95 -8.01 -6.35
N GLU A 269 11.60 -9.11 -6.66
CA GLU A 269 11.06 -10.17 -7.52
C GLU A 269 9.71 -10.66 -6.98
N MET A 270 9.65 -10.97 -5.68
CA MET A 270 8.42 -11.38 -5.01
C MET A 270 7.34 -10.28 -5.09
N ALA A 271 7.70 -9.04 -4.74
CA ALA A 271 6.75 -7.93 -4.64
C ALA A 271 6.23 -7.49 -6.01
N SER A 272 7.10 -7.41 -7.02
CA SER A 272 6.74 -6.94 -8.37
C SER A 272 5.68 -7.82 -9.03
N SER A 273 5.66 -9.12 -8.71
CA SER A 273 4.64 -10.06 -9.18
C SER A 273 3.25 -9.79 -8.61
N SER A 274 3.16 -9.09 -7.46
CA SER A 274 1.91 -8.76 -6.78
C SER A 274 1.33 -7.41 -7.20
N TRP A 275 2.13 -6.52 -7.80
CA TRP A 275 1.66 -5.17 -8.12
C TRP A 275 0.73 -5.17 -9.32
N SER A 276 -0.50 -4.70 -9.10
CA SER A 276 -1.53 -4.56 -10.13
C SER A 276 -1.19 -3.41 -11.08
N THR A 277 -1.05 -3.71 -12.36
CA THR A 277 -0.80 -2.69 -13.40
C THR A 277 -2.06 -1.95 -13.82
N THR A 278 -3.23 -2.48 -13.47
CA THR A 278 -4.53 -1.89 -13.79
C THR A 278 -5.13 -1.09 -12.64
N GLY A 279 -4.64 -1.30 -11.41
CA GLY A 279 -5.25 -0.74 -10.21
C GLY A 279 -6.52 -1.45 -9.74
N VAL A 280 -6.93 -2.51 -10.44
CA VAL A 280 -8.10 -3.35 -10.10
C VAL A 280 -7.61 -4.66 -9.50
N ALA A 281 -8.37 -5.22 -8.57
CA ALA A 281 -8.12 -6.56 -8.06
C ALA A 281 -8.55 -7.61 -9.11
N SER A 282 -7.84 -8.75 -9.15
CA SER A 282 -8.21 -9.87 -10.01
C SER A 282 -9.57 -10.46 -9.62
N ALA A 283 -10.32 -10.99 -10.60
CA ALA A 283 -11.61 -11.62 -10.34
C ALA A 283 -11.48 -12.77 -9.33
N GLN A 284 -10.43 -13.58 -9.46
CA GLN A 284 -10.14 -14.67 -8.53
C GLN A 284 -9.83 -14.14 -7.13
N GLY A 285 -9.01 -13.08 -7.02
CA GLY A 285 -8.67 -12.46 -5.74
C GLY A 285 -9.88 -11.86 -5.04
N LEU A 286 -10.79 -11.22 -5.80
CA LEU A 286 -12.05 -10.69 -5.28
C LEU A 286 -12.95 -11.81 -4.77
N GLN A 287 -13.12 -12.88 -5.54
CA GLN A 287 -13.96 -14.02 -5.14
C GLN A 287 -13.46 -14.62 -3.83
N ILE A 288 -12.17 -14.95 -3.75
CA ILE A 288 -11.57 -15.52 -2.52
C ILE A 288 -11.74 -14.57 -1.34
N ALA A 289 -11.48 -13.25 -1.53
CA ALA A 289 -11.64 -12.28 -0.47
C ALA A 289 -13.09 -12.21 0.03
N MET A 290 -14.08 -12.25 -0.86
CA MET A 290 -15.49 -12.23 -0.48
C MET A 290 -15.92 -13.52 0.23
N GLU A 291 -15.44 -14.68 -0.21
CA GLU A 291 -15.70 -15.98 0.43
C GLU A 291 -15.14 -16.00 1.87
N GLU A 292 -13.90 -15.59 2.05
CA GLU A 292 -13.28 -15.53 3.38
C GLU A 292 -14.00 -14.55 4.31
N ILE A 293 -14.38 -13.38 3.79
CA ILE A 293 -15.12 -12.40 4.58
C ILE A 293 -16.54 -12.90 4.90
N ARG A 294 -17.21 -13.58 3.94
CA ARG A 294 -18.50 -14.21 4.20
C ARG A 294 -18.42 -15.19 5.37
N ALA A 295 -17.41 -16.06 5.35
CA ALA A 295 -17.20 -17.05 6.40
C ALA A 295 -16.89 -16.40 7.76
N GLU A 296 -16.03 -15.35 7.74
CA GLU A 296 -15.65 -14.62 8.96
C GLU A 296 -16.84 -13.87 9.60
N LEU A 297 -17.62 -13.17 8.77
CA LEU A 297 -18.77 -12.36 9.21
C LEU A 297 -20.05 -13.19 9.36
N LYS A 298 -20.02 -14.48 9.02
CA LYS A 298 -21.18 -15.41 9.04
C LYS A 298 -22.36 -14.85 8.21
N LEU A 299 -22.06 -14.38 7.00
CA LEU A 299 -23.09 -13.86 6.10
C LEU A 299 -23.76 -15.01 5.36
N ASP A 300 -25.07 -14.90 5.16
CA ASP A 300 -25.88 -15.92 4.45
C ASP A 300 -25.50 -16.02 2.97
N ALA A 301 -25.20 -14.89 2.32
CA ALA A 301 -24.84 -14.81 0.92
C ALA A 301 -23.44 -14.20 0.71
N LEU A 302 -22.87 -14.49 -0.47
CA LEU A 302 -21.61 -13.85 -0.88
C LEU A 302 -21.85 -12.35 -1.05
N PRO A 303 -21.05 -11.49 -0.38
CA PRO A 303 -21.19 -10.03 -0.50
C PRO A 303 -20.92 -9.57 -1.93
N ASP A 304 -21.71 -8.60 -2.41
CA ASP A 304 -21.40 -7.92 -3.67
C ASP A 304 -20.14 -7.04 -3.47
N PRO A 305 -19.08 -7.24 -4.29
CA PRO A 305 -17.85 -6.43 -4.21
C PRO A 305 -18.09 -4.94 -4.39
N SER A 306 -19.12 -4.50 -5.14
CA SER A 306 -19.44 -3.08 -5.34
C SER A 306 -19.76 -2.32 -4.04
N ARG A 307 -20.14 -3.03 -2.98
CA ARG A 307 -20.34 -2.47 -1.65
C ARG A 307 -19.04 -2.05 -0.96
N ALA A 308 -17.89 -2.58 -1.42
CA ALA A 308 -16.59 -2.29 -0.84
C ALA A 308 -15.62 -1.61 -1.81
N PHE A 309 -15.86 -1.70 -3.12
CA PHE A 309 -14.97 -1.20 -4.15
C PHE A 309 -15.67 -0.20 -5.08
N ASP A 310 -14.90 0.80 -5.52
CA ASP A 310 -15.28 1.75 -6.56
C ASP A 310 -14.12 1.88 -7.57
N TRP A 311 -14.23 1.17 -8.68
CA TRP A 311 -13.21 1.13 -9.72
C TRP A 311 -13.33 2.26 -10.76
N SER A 312 -14.25 3.20 -10.60
CA SER A 312 -14.47 4.32 -11.54
C SER A 312 -13.23 5.22 -11.69
N PHE A 313 -12.31 5.19 -10.73
CA PHE A 313 -11.09 5.99 -10.73
C PHE A 313 -9.92 5.36 -11.46
N VAL A 314 -9.96 4.04 -11.73
CA VAL A 314 -8.92 3.29 -12.45
C VAL A 314 -9.32 2.94 -13.88
N GLN A 315 -10.60 3.03 -14.22
CA GLN A 315 -11.11 2.89 -15.58
C GLN A 315 -10.88 4.20 -16.35
N LYS A 316 -10.31 4.11 -17.55
CA LYS A 316 -10.18 5.23 -18.50
C LYS A 316 -11.48 5.44 -19.25
#